data_22e555d12eb86a7314a53f0ec510118e
#
_entry.id   22e555d12eb86a7314a53f0ec510118e
#
_cell.length_a   1.000
_cell.length_b   1.000
_cell.length_c   1.000
_cell.angle_alpha   90.00
_cell.angle_beta   90.00
_cell.angle_gamma   90.00
#
_symmetry.space_group_name_H-M   'P 1'
#
loop_
_entity.id
_entity.type
_entity.pdbx_description
1 polymer ?
#
loop_
_entity_poly.entity_id
_entity_poly.type
_entity_poly.pdbx_seq_one_letter_code
_entity_poly.pdbx_strand_id
1 'polypeptide(L)'
;MQSLQTIQIGKREVGRDRPAYIIAEIGSNHDRDLNKALDMIAMAAEAGADAVKFQSIQFAELYSETLETPEFREWFKNIELDESWYPELAKQARSVGVDFLSSPTYESAIDRLAEVGVPAYKLASPQVQGNLAVVEKAARTGKPLILSIGYCEYGDIARAVNLCREVGNTSLILLHCVSKYPVSPGEANLRFIQTLSNMTGLLTGYSDHTLGTHMAVAAVALGACLIEKHVTIDRALEGPDHHFALNFVEFKSMVDQIREVESGLGSGTRLTLLPEEMGWREKVQLKAVARTEISVGERLSSANVQFLRASQSGIAIDYQNLLMQSEARSHIERGCSISWDMLKFVREDS
;
A
#
# COMPACT_ATOMS: atom_id res chain seq x y z
N MET A 1 0.93 19.97 11.61
CA MET A 1 1.23 18.91 10.63
C MET A 1 2.32 18.05 11.25
N GLN A 2 2.04 16.81 11.63
CA GLN A 2 3.11 15.86 11.96
C GLN A 2 3.95 15.71 10.68
N SER A 3 5.27 15.84 10.79
CA SER A 3 6.18 15.53 9.67
C SER A 3 5.89 14.11 9.23
N LEU A 4 5.63 13.93 7.94
CA LEU A 4 5.41 12.60 7.37
C LEU A 4 6.67 11.77 7.65
N GLN A 5 6.53 10.72 8.44
CA GLN A 5 7.63 9.84 8.80
C GLN A 5 8.07 9.08 7.56
N THR A 6 9.33 9.21 7.17
CA THR A 6 9.98 8.39 6.16
C THR A 6 11.16 7.65 6.78
N ILE A 7 11.44 6.45 6.29
CA ILE A 7 12.58 5.63 6.70
C ILE A 7 13.36 5.25 5.43
N GLN A 8 14.68 5.48 5.47
CA GLN A 8 15.55 5.11 4.36
C GLN A 8 15.91 3.63 4.46
N ILE A 9 15.57 2.83 3.45
CA ILE A 9 16.04 1.45 3.27
C ILE A 9 16.85 1.40 1.96
N GLY A 10 18.11 1.06 2.03
CA GLY A 10 18.98 1.11 0.86
C GLY A 10 18.93 2.46 0.16
N LYS A 11 18.47 2.48 -1.08
CA LYS A 11 18.32 3.70 -1.88
C LYS A 11 16.88 4.25 -1.88
N ARG A 12 15.93 3.59 -1.21
CA ARG A 12 14.50 3.91 -1.23
C ARG A 12 14.06 4.59 0.07
N GLU A 13 13.27 5.65 -0.08
CA GLU A 13 12.49 6.19 1.03
C GLU A 13 11.19 5.43 1.15
N VAL A 14 10.92 4.85 2.32
CA VAL A 14 9.67 4.15 2.67
C VAL A 14 8.84 5.08 3.55
N GLY A 15 7.60 5.28 3.20
CA GLY A 15 6.69 6.20 3.91
C GLY A 15 5.27 6.12 3.38
N ARG A 16 4.32 6.79 4.07
CA ARG A 16 2.90 6.74 3.71
C ARG A 16 2.58 7.36 2.34
N ASP A 17 3.36 8.38 1.94
CA ASP A 17 3.18 9.07 0.66
C ASP A 17 4.28 8.70 -0.35
N ARG A 18 4.87 7.54 -0.16
CA ARG A 18 5.84 6.95 -1.07
C ARG A 18 5.27 5.67 -1.66
N PRO A 19 5.71 5.26 -2.86
CA PRO A 19 5.36 3.95 -3.38
C PRO A 19 5.75 2.86 -2.38
N ALA A 20 4.87 1.88 -2.17
CA ALA A 20 5.09 0.80 -1.24
C ALA A 20 6.38 0.04 -1.58
N TYR A 21 7.15 -0.29 -0.55
CA TYR A 21 8.36 -1.09 -0.68
C TYR A 21 7.98 -2.57 -0.76
N ILE A 22 8.31 -3.23 -1.86
CA ILE A 22 7.87 -4.60 -2.16
C ILE A 22 9.01 -5.59 -1.92
N ILE A 23 8.82 -6.51 -0.98
CA ILE A 23 9.75 -7.58 -0.65
C ILE A 23 9.27 -8.89 -1.27
N ALA A 24 10.08 -9.47 -2.16
CA ALA A 24 9.91 -10.84 -2.61
C ALA A 24 10.54 -11.78 -1.57
N GLU A 25 9.71 -12.49 -0.82
CA GLU A 25 10.14 -13.47 0.16
C GLU A 25 10.46 -14.80 -0.53
N ILE A 26 11.73 -15.08 -0.74
CA ILE A 26 12.22 -16.36 -1.26
C ILE A 26 12.11 -17.43 -0.16
N GLY A 27 12.34 -17.02 1.10
CA GLY A 27 12.27 -17.90 2.24
C GLY A 27 13.18 -19.12 2.09
N SER A 28 12.60 -20.32 2.16
CA SER A 28 13.27 -21.60 1.93
C SER A 28 13.11 -22.14 0.49
N ASN A 29 12.39 -21.43 -0.39
CA ASN A 29 12.08 -21.87 -1.76
C ASN A 29 13.29 -21.94 -2.71
N HIS A 30 14.48 -21.68 -2.19
CA HIS A 30 15.77 -21.91 -2.86
C HIS A 30 16.17 -23.39 -2.86
N ASP A 31 15.51 -24.25 -2.08
CA ASP A 31 15.74 -25.72 -2.00
C ASP A 31 17.21 -26.11 -1.81
N ARG A 32 17.97 -25.30 -1.06
CA ARG A 32 19.42 -25.47 -0.86
C ARG A 32 20.27 -25.49 -2.14
N ASP A 33 19.78 -24.86 -3.18
CA ASP A 33 20.51 -24.64 -4.44
C ASP A 33 20.85 -23.17 -4.59
N LEU A 34 22.14 -22.84 -4.52
CA LEU A 34 22.63 -21.47 -4.66
C LEU A 34 22.30 -20.88 -6.04
N ASN A 35 22.40 -21.68 -7.12
CA ASN A 35 22.10 -21.17 -8.46
C ASN A 35 20.60 -20.83 -8.56
N LYS A 36 19.74 -21.69 -8.02
CA LYS A 36 18.31 -21.40 -7.92
C LYS A 36 18.03 -20.13 -7.13
N ALA A 37 18.70 -19.93 -6.00
CA ALA A 37 18.57 -18.71 -5.21
C ALA A 37 18.99 -17.45 -5.99
N LEU A 38 20.10 -17.52 -6.75
CA LEU A 38 20.59 -16.42 -7.59
C LEU A 38 19.63 -16.10 -8.75
N ASP A 39 19.07 -17.14 -9.40
CA ASP A 39 18.06 -16.99 -10.45
C ASP A 39 16.78 -16.35 -9.89
N MET A 40 16.31 -16.78 -8.71
CA MET A 40 15.13 -16.20 -8.07
C MET A 40 15.32 -14.73 -7.72
N ILE A 41 16.53 -14.30 -7.34
CA ILE A 41 16.86 -12.88 -7.13
C ILE A 41 16.69 -12.09 -8.42
N ALA A 42 17.20 -12.61 -9.55
CA ALA A 42 17.06 -11.95 -10.85
C ALA A 42 15.59 -11.86 -11.28
N MET A 43 14.84 -12.97 -11.15
CA MET A 43 13.40 -13.01 -11.48
C MET A 43 12.59 -12.04 -10.61
N ALA A 44 12.91 -11.91 -9.32
CA ALA A 44 12.25 -10.96 -8.42
C ALA A 44 12.50 -9.50 -8.84
N ALA A 45 13.72 -9.17 -9.24
CA ALA A 45 14.06 -7.85 -9.76
C ALA A 45 13.29 -7.52 -11.05
N GLU A 46 13.24 -8.46 -12.02
CA GLU A 46 12.48 -8.32 -13.26
C GLU A 46 10.97 -8.18 -13.00
N ALA A 47 10.47 -8.81 -11.95
CA ALA A 47 9.08 -8.69 -11.53
C ALA A 47 8.77 -7.40 -10.75
N GLY A 48 9.77 -6.55 -10.48
CA GLY A 48 9.61 -5.24 -9.87
C GLY A 48 9.68 -5.22 -8.35
N ALA A 49 10.30 -6.22 -7.73
CA ALA A 49 10.61 -6.19 -6.29
C ALA A 49 11.61 -5.07 -5.97
N ASP A 50 11.47 -4.46 -4.79
CA ASP A 50 12.45 -3.53 -4.23
C ASP A 50 13.53 -4.28 -3.43
N ALA A 51 13.16 -5.42 -2.86
CA ALA A 51 14.07 -6.32 -2.14
C ALA A 51 13.73 -7.78 -2.34
N VAL A 52 14.73 -8.62 -2.14
CA VAL A 52 14.58 -10.06 -1.94
C VAL A 52 14.91 -10.40 -0.49
N LYS A 53 14.18 -11.37 0.08
CA LYS A 53 14.40 -11.80 1.44
C LYS A 53 14.56 -13.31 1.55
N PHE A 54 15.49 -13.70 2.40
CA PHE A 54 15.76 -15.06 2.83
C PHE A 54 15.52 -15.22 4.33
N GLN A 55 15.75 -16.41 4.86
CA GLN A 55 15.62 -16.69 6.29
C GLN A 55 16.91 -17.30 6.81
N SER A 56 17.58 -16.59 7.72
CA SER A 56 18.77 -17.09 8.42
C SER A 56 18.33 -18.03 9.54
N ILE A 57 18.08 -19.28 9.17
CA ILE A 57 17.59 -20.33 10.06
C ILE A 57 18.64 -21.40 10.16
N GLN A 58 18.97 -21.85 11.38
CA GLN A 58 19.82 -23.00 11.66
C GLN A 58 19.21 -23.82 12.79
N PHE A 59 19.14 -25.12 12.63
CA PHE A 59 18.54 -26.03 13.62
C PHE A 59 19.21 -25.89 14.99
N ALA A 60 20.53 -25.90 15.02
CA ALA A 60 21.30 -25.86 16.25
C ALA A 60 21.12 -24.56 17.08
N GLU A 61 20.64 -23.50 16.44
CA GLU A 61 20.40 -22.20 17.08
C GLU A 61 18.95 -22.03 17.56
N LEU A 62 18.04 -22.91 17.10
CA LEU A 62 16.60 -22.80 17.40
C LEU A 62 16.04 -23.95 18.22
N TYR A 63 16.57 -25.17 18.05
CA TYR A 63 15.97 -26.37 18.63
C TYR A 63 16.97 -27.13 19.50
N SER A 64 16.43 -27.67 20.61
CA SER A 64 17.19 -28.58 21.45
C SER A 64 17.25 -29.96 20.79
N GLU A 65 18.44 -30.54 20.75
CA GLU A 65 18.64 -31.89 20.20
C GLU A 65 17.84 -33.00 20.93
N THR A 66 17.41 -32.72 22.16
CA THR A 66 16.66 -33.68 22.96
C THR A 66 15.14 -33.57 22.77
N LEU A 67 14.66 -32.52 22.14
CA LEU A 67 13.22 -32.24 21.97
C LEU A 67 12.68 -32.68 20.61
N GLU A 68 13.55 -32.77 19.58
CA GLU A 68 13.11 -33.00 18.23
C GLU A 68 13.56 -34.39 17.70
N THR A 69 12.75 -34.96 16.80
CA THR A 69 13.04 -36.24 16.20
C THR A 69 14.16 -36.19 15.16
N PRO A 70 14.89 -37.28 14.87
CA PRO A 70 15.87 -37.31 13.80
C PRO A 70 15.28 -36.97 12.44
N GLU A 71 14.03 -37.37 12.17
CA GLU A 71 13.31 -37.08 10.92
C GLU A 71 13.02 -35.59 10.77
N PHE A 72 12.64 -34.94 11.84
CA PHE A 72 12.44 -33.47 11.85
C PHE A 72 13.74 -32.71 11.59
N ARG A 73 14.85 -33.16 12.20
CA ARG A 73 16.16 -32.54 11.96
C ARG A 73 16.61 -32.70 10.50
N GLU A 74 16.39 -33.86 9.91
CA GLU A 74 16.73 -34.07 8.52
C GLU A 74 15.86 -33.24 7.58
N TRP A 75 14.55 -33.15 7.86
CA TRP A 75 13.66 -32.26 7.13
C TRP A 75 14.08 -30.79 7.26
N PHE A 76 14.45 -30.35 8.49
CA PHE A 76 14.84 -28.97 8.78
C PHE A 76 16.08 -28.54 7.98
N LYS A 77 17.01 -29.44 7.73
CA LYS A 77 18.19 -29.16 6.89
C LYS A 77 17.80 -28.65 5.48
N ASN A 78 16.65 -29.04 4.96
CA ASN A 78 16.21 -28.61 3.64
C ASN A 78 15.77 -27.15 3.58
N ILE A 79 15.48 -26.54 4.72
CA ILE A 79 15.07 -25.13 4.82
C ILE A 79 16.18 -24.20 5.33
N GLU A 80 17.29 -24.77 5.84
CA GLU A 80 18.42 -23.97 6.31
C GLU A 80 19.09 -23.19 5.16
N LEU A 81 19.39 -21.93 5.40
CA LEU A 81 20.20 -21.12 4.51
C LEU A 81 21.67 -21.28 4.88
N ASP A 82 22.50 -21.66 3.92
CA ASP A 82 23.96 -21.67 4.11
C ASP A 82 24.48 -20.24 4.17
N GLU A 83 24.97 -19.85 5.33
CA GLU A 83 25.48 -18.48 5.56
C GLU A 83 26.69 -18.13 4.69
N SER A 84 27.42 -19.14 4.17
CA SER A 84 28.51 -18.90 3.22
C SER A 84 28.03 -18.30 1.89
N TRP A 85 26.74 -18.38 1.59
CA TRP A 85 26.13 -17.81 0.40
C TRP A 85 25.86 -16.29 0.51
N TYR A 86 25.83 -15.71 1.71
CA TYR A 86 25.47 -14.30 1.91
C TYR A 86 26.25 -13.33 1.00
N PRO A 87 27.58 -13.46 0.82
CA PRO A 87 28.31 -12.56 -0.07
C PRO A 87 27.84 -12.64 -1.53
N GLU A 88 27.54 -13.86 -2.03
CA GLU A 88 27.09 -14.06 -3.41
C GLU A 88 25.65 -13.58 -3.60
N LEU A 89 24.75 -13.90 -2.67
CA LEU A 89 23.37 -13.45 -2.69
C LEU A 89 23.28 -11.91 -2.67
N ALA A 90 24.03 -11.29 -1.76
CA ALA A 90 24.10 -9.82 -1.65
C ALA A 90 24.74 -9.18 -2.89
N LYS A 91 25.74 -9.83 -3.51
CA LYS A 91 26.35 -9.38 -4.76
C LYS A 91 25.36 -9.47 -5.91
N GLN A 92 24.63 -10.58 -6.04
CA GLN A 92 23.60 -10.75 -7.07
C GLN A 92 22.50 -9.70 -6.93
N ALA A 93 21.94 -9.52 -5.74
CA ALA A 93 20.91 -8.51 -5.49
C ALA A 93 21.37 -7.10 -5.89
N ARG A 94 22.59 -6.71 -5.51
CA ARG A 94 23.18 -5.44 -5.93
C ARG A 94 23.34 -5.31 -7.45
N SER A 95 23.70 -6.41 -8.13
CA SER A 95 23.93 -6.40 -9.59
C SER A 95 22.64 -6.16 -10.38
N VAL A 96 21.49 -6.62 -9.86
CA VAL A 96 20.16 -6.46 -10.47
C VAL A 96 19.36 -5.30 -9.87
N GLY A 97 19.95 -4.57 -8.90
CA GLY A 97 19.37 -3.33 -8.38
C GLY A 97 18.32 -3.48 -7.30
N VAL A 98 18.24 -4.64 -6.62
CA VAL A 98 17.35 -4.86 -5.47
C VAL A 98 18.15 -4.96 -4.16
N ASP A 99 17.49 -4.69 -3.03
CA ASP A 99 18.09 -4.86 -1.71
C ASP A 99 18.10 -6.34 -1.31
N PHE A 100 19.21 -6.77 -0.67
CA PHE A 100 19.30 -8.08 -0.05
C PHE A 100 18.93 -7.98 1.43
N LEU A 101 17.94 -8.76 1.85
CA LEU A 101 17.48 -8.89 3.23
C LEU A 101 17.51 -10.36 3.66
N SER A 102 17.63 -10.60 4.95
CA SER A 102 17.35 -11.90 5.56
C SER A 102 16.70 -11.71 6.93
N SER A 103 15.92 -12.70 7.37
CA SER A 103 15.35 -12.75 8.72
C SER A 103 16.29 -13.51 9.65
N PRO A 104 17.09 -12.85 10.50
CA PRO A 104 17.90 -13.54 11.49
C PRO A 104 17.02 -14.13 12.59
N THR A 105 17.23 -15.40 12.90
CA THR A 105 16.53 -16.07 14.01
C THR A 105 17.40 -16.26 15.24
N TYR A 106 18.69 -15.95 15.14
CA TYR A 106 19.69 -16.01 16.21
C TYR A 106 20.67 -14.83 16.07
N GLU A 107 21.39 -14.53 17.18
CA GLU A 107 22.17 -13.29 17.29
C GLU A 107 23.39 -13.22 16.36
N SER A 108 24.12 -14.34 16.15
CA SER A 108 25.30 -14.33 15.28
C SER A 108 24.99 -14.09 13.80
N ALA A 109 23.75 -14.42 13.35
CA ALA A 109 23.31 -14.09 11.99
C ALA A 109 23.29 -12.57 11.73
N ILE A 110 23.02 -11.76 12.76
CA ILE A 110 23.01 -10.29 12.64
C ILE A 110 24.40 -9.78 12.27
N ASP A 111 25.45 -10.33 12.90
CA ASP A 111 26.84 -9.93 12.64
C ASP A 111 27.23 -10.26 11.19
N ARG A 112 26.91 -11.47 10.74
CA ARG A 112 27.19 -11.92 9.36
C ARG A 112 26.41 -11.14 8.31
N LEU A 113 25.16 -10.79 8.59
CA LEU A 113 24.39 -9.91 7.71
C LEU A 113 24.92 -8.48 7.69
N ALA A 114 25.49 -8.01 8.80
CA ALA A 114 26.19 -6.72 8.85
C ALA A 114 27.42 -6.69 7.95
N GLU A 115 28.21 -7.79 7.89
CA GLU A 115 29.38 -7.93 7.05
C GLU A 115 29.09 -7.79 5.55
N VAL A 116 27.95 -8.32 5.09
CA VAL A 116 27.51 -8.18 3.68
C VAL A 116 26.76 -6.89 3.40
N GLY A 117 26.50 -6.08 4.43
CA GLY A 117 25.96 -4.75 4.30
C GLY A 117 24.47 -4.67 4.03
N VAL A 118 23.65 -5.54 4.66
CA VAL A 118 22.17 -5.44 4.53
C VAL A 118 21.69 -4.04 4.88
N PRO A 119 20.72 -3.44 4.13
CA PRO A 119 20.26 -2.08 4.38
C PRO A 119 19.31 -1.98 5.57
N ALA A 120 18.66 -3.07 5.97
CA ALA A 120 17.73 -3.18 7.08
C ALA A 120 17.71 -4.60 7.63
N TYR A 121 17.18 -4.81 8.83
CA TYR A 121 16.87 -6.13 9.36
C TYR A 121 15.37 -6.37 9.38
N LYS A 122 14.96 -7.51 8.85
CA LYS A 122 13.59 -7.99 8.99
C LYS A 122 13.55 -9.05 10.08
N LEU A 123 12.73 -8.84 11.10
CA LEU A 123 12.53 -9.80 12.18
C LEU A 123 11.16 -10.46 12.03
N ALA A 124 11.17 -11.79 12.00
CA ALA A 124 9.96 -12.57 11.89
C ALA A 124 9.16 -12.57 13.21
N SER A 125 7.88 -12.90 13.14
CA SER A 125 6.95 -12.86 14.28
C SER A 125 7.43 -13.65 15.51
N PRO A 126 8.03 -14.85 15.37
CA PRO A 126 8.55 -15.58 16.54
C PRO A 126 9.65 -14.83 17.31
N GLN A 127 10.53 -14.09 16.59
CA GLN A 127 11.60 -13.32 17.24
C GLN A 127 11.02 -12.12 17.98
N VAL A 128 10.06 -11.43 17.37
CA VAL A 128 9.42 -10.26 17.98
C VAL A 128 8.63 -10.65 19.22
N GLN A 129 7.97 -11.81 19.20
CA GLN A 129 7.19 -12.33 20.33
C GLN A 129 8.07 -12.90 21.45
N GLY A 130 9.08 -13.72 21.10
CA GLY A 130 9.75 -14.60 22.08
C GLY A 130 11.28 -14.50 22.13
N ASN A 131 11.96 -13.73 21.25
CA ASN A 131 13.42 -13.60 21.24
C ASN A 131 13.86 -12.15 21.19
N LEU A 132 13.63 -11.43 22.28
CA LEU A 132 13.97 -10.02 22.37
C LEU A 132 15.49 -9.75 22.33
N ALA A 133 16.36 -10.73 22.60
CA ALA A 133 17.81 -10.57 22.47
C ALA A 133 18.20 -10.32 20.99
N VAL A 134 17.62 -11.06 20.05
CA VAL A 134 17.80 -10.83 18.61
C VAL A 134 17.25 -9.47 18.20
N VAL A 135 16.08 -9.07 18.73
CA VAL A 135 15.49 -7.74 18.45
C VAL A 135 16.41 -6.63 18.93
N GLU A 136 16.91 -6.73 20.18
CA GLU A 136 17.81 -5.75 20.77
C GLU A 136 19.11 -5.64 19.99
N LYS A 137 19.73 -6.78 19.67
CA LYS A 137 20.99 -6.79 18.91
C LYS A 137 20.82 -6.15 17.54
N ALA A 138 19.74 -6.47 16.83
CA ALA A 138 19.43 -5.83 15.55
C ALA A 138 19.19 -4.31 15.72
N ALA A 139 18.46 -3.89 16.77
CA ALA A 139 18.20 -2.48 17.04
C ALA A 139 19.47 -1.68 17.33
N ARG A 140 20.42 -2.26 18.08
CA ARG A 140 21.72 -1.64 18.39
C ARG A 140 22.61 -1.40 17.18
N THR A 141 22.33 -2.02 16.01
CA THR A 141 23.03 -1.72 14.76
C THR A 141 22.71 -0.31 14.22
N GLY A 142 21.63 0.32 14.68
CA GLY A 142 21.13 1.61 14.19
C GLY A 142 20.48 1.55 12.80
N LYS A 143 20.43 0.37 12.16
CA LYS A 143 19.75 0.19 10.87
C LYS A 143 18.23 0.12 11.06
N PRO A 144 17.45 0.42 10.01
CA PRO A 144 16.00 0.23 10.03
C PRO A 144 15.60 -1.20 10.38
N LEU A 145 14.55 -1.33 11.18
CA LEU A 145 13.98 -2.62 11.55
C LEU A 145 12.57 -2.77 10.97
N ILE A 146 12.31 -3.91 10.34
CA ILE A 146 11.01 -4.34 9.84
C ILE A 146 10.55 -5.51 10.74
N LEU A 147 9.55 -5.26 11.58
CA LEU A 147 9.09 -6.19 12.61
C LEU A 147 7.74 -6.80 12.23
N SER A 148 7.68 -8.10 11.95
CA SER A 148 6.41 -8.84 11.78
C SER A 148 5.80 -9.21 13.13
N ILE A 149 4.47 -9.08 13.26
CA ILE A 149 3.77 -9.19 14.54
C ILE A 149 2.71 -10.32 14.57
N GLY A 150 2.85 -11.35 13.73
CA GLY A 150 1.83 -12.39 13.57
C GLY A 150 1.52 -13.21 14.81
N TYR A 151 2.49 -13.50 15.67
CA TYR A 151 2.29 -14.21 16.95
C TYR A 151 2.15 -13.26 18.14
N CYS A 152 2.14 -11.94 17.92
CA CYS A 152 2.23 -10.96 18.99
C CYS A 152 0.85 -10.54 19.49
N GLU A 153 0.70 -10.46 20.80
CA GLU A 153 -0.32 -9.67 21.48
C GLU A 153 0.10 -8.19 21.57
N TYR A 154 -0.81 -7.30 21.94
CA TYR A 154 -0.49 -5.86 22.09
C TYR A 154 0.67 -5.61 23.06
N GLY A 155 0.79 -6.41 24.12
CA GLY A 155 1.90 -6.33 25.08
C GLY A 155 3.24 -6.67 24.46
N ASP A 156 3.29 -7.65 23.56
CA ASP A 156 4.51 -8.06 22.85
C ASP A 156 4.98 -6.95 21.91
N ILE A 157 4.04 -6.39 21.14
CA ILE A 157 4.32 -5.25 20.23
C ILE A 157 4.90 -4.09 21.03
N ALA A 158 4.26 -3.73 22.14
CA ALA A 158 4.72 -2.62 22.98
C ALA A 158 6.12 -2.88 23.55
N ARG A 159 6.41 -4.10 24.03
CA ARG A 159 7.74 -4.48 24.53
C ARG A 159 8.81 -4.36 23.47
N ALA A 160 8.58 -4.92 22.28
CA ALA A 160 9.56 -4.88 21.20
C ALA A 160 9.83 -3.44 20.71
N VAL A 161 8.79 -2.63 20.55
CA VAL A 161 8.93 -1.21 20.15
C VAL A 161 9.66 -0.40 21.21
N ASN A 162 9.33 -0.57 22.49
CA ASN A 162 9.98 0.14 23.59
C ASN A 162 11.45 -0.26 23.71
N LEU A 163 11.77 -1.55 23.61
CA LEU A 163 13.15 -2.05 23.59
C LEU A 163 13.99 -1.37 22.50
N CYS A 164 13.46 -1.29 21.28
CA CYS A 164 14.16 -0.60 20.18
C CYS A 164 14.39 0.88 20.50
N ARG A 165 13.38 1.56 21.06
CA ARG A 165 13.48 2.99 21.45
C ARG A 165 14.48 3.21 22.59
N GLU A 166 14.54 2.34 23.58
CA GLU A 166 15.47 2.40 24.71
C GLU A 166 16.94 2.30 24.26
N VAL A 167 17.22 1.54 23.19
CA VAL A 167 18.56 1.49 22.59
C VAL A 167 18.80 2.58 21.53
N GLY A 168 17.85 3.52 21.37
CA GLY A 168 17.99 4.68 20.48
C GLY A 168 17.56 4.44 19.03
N ASN A 169 16.98 3.29 18.69
CA ASN A 169 16.52 3.01 17.33
C ASN A 169 15.03 3.32 17.18
N THR A 170 14.71 4.33 16.39
CA THR A 170 13.34 4.77 16.07
C THR A 170 12.93 4.47 14.63
N SER A 171 13.83 3.90 13.83
CA SER A 171 13.58 3.57 12.43
C SER A 171 12.86 2.22 12.32
N LEU A 172 11.58 2.19 12.70
CA LEU A 172 10.77 0.98 12.84
C LEU A 172 9.59 0.95 11.86
N ILE A 173 9.41 -0.18 11.18
CA ILE A 173 8.25 -0.49 10.37
C ILE A 173 7.61 -1.76 10.95
N LEU A 174 6.32 -1.72 11.26
CA LEU A 174 5.58 -2.88 11.76
C LEU A 174 4.79 -3.53 10.64
N LEU A 175 4.95 -4.84 10.44
CA LEU A 175 4.16 -5.58 9.48
C LEU A 175 3.02 -6.31 10.19
N HIS A 176 1.79 -5.93 9.89
CA HIS A 176 0.67 -6.82 10.16
C HIS A 176 0.90 -8.15 9.43
N CYS A 177 0.63 -9.23 10.14
CA CYS A 177 0.89 -10.58 9.66
C CYS A 177 -0.04 -11.54 10.38
N VAL A 178 -0.52 -12.57 9.68
CA VAL A 178 -1.15 -13.73 10.28
C VAL A 178 -0.26 -14.94 9.99
N SER A 179 0.27 -15.56 11.04
CA SER A 179 1.23 -16.67 10.92
C SER A 179 0.50 -18.01 10.71
N LYS A 180 -0.18 -18.11 9.58
CA LYS A 180 -0.86 -19.30 9.08
C LYS A 180 -0.57 -19.40 7.57
N TYR A 181 -0.36 -20.59 7.03
CA TYR A 181 0.15 -20.82 5.67
C TYR A 181 -0.69 -21.88 4.94
N PRO A 182 -1.62 -21.52 4.01
CA PRO A 182 -2.06 -20.15 3.71
C PRO A 182 -3.08 -19.59 4.71
N VAL A 183 -3.20 -18.26 4.73
CA VAL A 183 -4.26 -17.53 5.43
C VAL A 183 -5.50 -17.49 4.56
N SER A 184 -6.69 -17.80 5.11
CA SER A 184 -7.94 -17.55 4.40
C SER A 184 -8.31 -16.06 4.44
N PRO A 185 -8.96 -15.51 3.39
CA PRO A 185 -9.26 -14.08 3.33
C PRO A 185 -10.03 -13.54 4.55
N GLY A 186 -10.92 -14.33 5.13
CA GLY A 186 -11.68 -13.94 6.33
C GLY A 186 -10.83 -13.79 7.60
N GLU A 187 -9.62 -14.34 7.62
CA GLU A 187 -8.67 -14.28 8.74
C GLU A 187 -7.62 -13.17 8.58
N ALA A 188 -7.50 -12.58 7.39
CA ALA A 188 -6.45 -11.60 7.07
C ALA A 188 -6.54 -10.29 7.87
N ASN A 189 -7.75 -9.88 8.30
CA ASN A 189 -8.00 -8.70 9.15
C ASN A 189 -7.21 -7.44 8.74
N LEU A 190 -7.24 -7.07 7.46
CA LEU A 190 -6.42 -5.97 6.90
C LEU A 190 -6.64 -4.61 7.59
N ARG A 191 -7.82 -4.38 8.19
CA ARG A 191 -8.08 -3.14 8.94
C ARG A 191 -7.14 -2.96 10.14
N PHE A 192 -6.52 -4.04 10.61
CA PHE A 192 -5.55 -3.97 11.69
C PHE A 192 -4.30 -3.16 11.30
N ILE A 193 -3.96 -3.05 10.02
CA ILE A 193 -2.88 -2.18 9.51
C ILE A 193 -3.09 -0.73 9.98
N GLN A 194 -4.31 -0.21 9.81
CA GLN A 194 -4.66 1.15 10.24
C GLN A 194 -4.70 1.28 11.77
N THR A 195 -5.26 0.27 12.46
CA THR A 195 -5.27 0.23 13.92
C THR A 195 -3.86 0.26 14.48
N LEU A 196 -2.98 -0.57 13.94
CA LEU A 196 -1.57 -0.65 14.33
C LEU A 196 -0.83 0.67 14.12
N SER A 197 -1.05 1.30 12.96
CA SER A 197 -0.49 2.61 12.65
C SER A 197 -0.96 3.70 13.61
N ASN A 198 -2.26 3.75 13.90
CA ASN A 198 -2.85 4.75 14.81
C ASN A 198 -2.40 4.54 16.26
N MET A 199 -2.27 3.28 16.69
CA MET A 199 -1.87 2.92 18.05
C MET A 199 -0.40 3.22 18.34
N THR A 200 0.48 2.98 17.36
CA THR A 200 1.94 3.08 17.57
C THR A 200 2.56 4.37 17.06
N GLY A 201 1.89 5.03 16.12
CA GLY A 201 2.43 6.17 15.36
C GLY A 201 3.52 5.79 14.35
N LEU A 202 3.82 4.49 14.18
CA LEU A 202 4.86 3.98 13.30
C LEU A 202 4.34 3.76 11.87
N LEU A 203 5.27 3.60 10.94
CA LEU A 203 4.98 3.07 9.61
C LEU A 203 4.51 1.62 9.72
N THR A 204 3.52 1.27 8.90
CA THR A 204 2.94 -0.08 8.89
C THR A 204 2.91 -0.65 7.49
N GLY A 205 3.10 -1.95 7.40
CA GLY A 205 3.01 -2.74 6.19
C GLY A 205 2.25 -4.04 6.42
N TYR A 206 2.34 -4.94 5.47
CA TYR A 206 1.67 -6.23 5.48
C TYR A 206 2.58 -7.35 4.99
N SER A 207 2.75 -8.40 5.80
CA SER A 207 3.38 -9.67 5.41
C SER A 207 2.25 -10.64 5.08
N ASP A 208 2.09 -10.94 3.80
CA ASP A 208 0.91 -11.59 3.22
C ASP A 208 1.14 -13.08 2.97
N HIS A 209 0.40 -13.93 3.69
CA HIS A 209 0.37 -15.37 3.51
C HIS A 209 -0.94 -15.90 2.89
N THR A 210 -1.77 -15.01 2.34
CA THR A 210 -2.98 -15.42 1.61
C THR A 210 -2.64 -15.90 0.21
N LEU A 211 -3.54 -16.65 -0.42
CA LEU A 211 -3.41 -16.99 -1.84
C LEU A 211 -3.73 -15.79 -2.73
N GLY A 212 -3.02 -15.69 -3.86
CA GLY A 212 -3.25 -14.63 -4.86
C GLY A 212 -2.73 -13.26 -4.43
N THR A 213 -3.20 -12.21 -5.11
CA THR A 213 -2.64 -10.84 -5.03
C THR A 213 -3.52 -9.83 -4.30
N HIS A 214 -4.81 -10.16 -4.12
CA HIS A 214 -5.84 -9.22 -3.70
C HIS A 214 -5.60 -8.58 -2.34
N MET A 215 -5.10 -9.36 -1.36
CA MET A 215 -4.90 -8.86 0.00
C MET A 215 -3.72 -7.89 0.06
N ALA A 216 -2.63 -8.16 -0.68
CA ALA A 216 -1.49 -7.26 -0.79
C ALA A 216 -1.91 -5.90 -1.41
N VAL A 217 -2.67 -5.93 -2.52
CA VAL A 217 -3.18 -4.72 -3.18
C VAL A 217 -4.13 -3.94 -2.26
N ALA A 218 -5.05 -4.64 -1.58
CA ALA A 218 -5.97 -4.01 -0.62
C ALA A 218 -5.23 -3.43 0.60
N ALA A 219 -4.16 -4.07 1.07
CA ALA A 219 -3.34 -3.57 2.17
C ALA A 219 -2.69 -2.21 1.83
N VAL A 220 -2.20 -2.03 0.61
CA VAL A 220 -1.66 -0.74 0.13
C VAL A 220 -2.76 0.32 0.12
N ALA A 221 -3.95 0.01 -0.39
CA ALA A 221 -5.09 0.93 -0.34
C ALA A 221 -5.49 1.31 1.09
N LEU A 222 -5.21 0.47 2.07
CA LEU A 222 -5.41 0.74 3.51
C LEU A 222 -4.22 1.44 4.18
N GLY A 223 -3.17 1.79 3.43
CA GLY A 223 -2.03 2.58 3.91
C GLY A 223 -0.81 1.76 4.29
N ALA A 224 -0.71 0.49 3.88
CA ALA A 224 0.53 -0.28 4.01
C ALA A 224 1.62 0.35 3.14
N CYS A 225 2.74 0.75 3.74
CA CYS A 225 3.89 1.31 3.04
C CYS A 225 4.93 0.24 2.63
N LEU A 226 4.71 -1.00 3.02
CA LEU A 226 5.58 -2.13 2.72
C LEU A 226 4.73 -3.39 2.57
N ILE A 227 5.02 -4.18 1.54
CA ILE A 227 4.41 -5.50 1.29
C ILE A 227 5.51 -6.55 1.25
N GLU A 228 5.29 -7.65 1.96
CA GLU A 228 6.13 -8.85 1.88
C GLU A 228 5.26 -10.01 1.40
N LYS A 229 5.71 -10.73 0.37
CA LYS A 229 4.97 -11.84 -0.25
C LYS A 229 5.91 -12.96 -0.66
N HIS A 230 5.57 -14.20 -0.33
CA HIS A 230 6.34 -15.37 -0.74
C HIS A 230 6.31 -15.57 -2.26
N VAL A 231 7.48 -15.94 -2.80
CA VAL A 231 7.66 -16.23 -4.23
C VAL A 231 8.24 -17.63 -4.44
N THR A 232 7.90 -18.23 -5.57
CA THR A 232 8.41 -19.53 -6.00
C THR A 232 8.55 -19.58 -7.52
N ILE A 233 9.40 -20.45 -7.99
CA ILE A 233 9.47 -20.80 -9.42
C ILE A 233 8.28 -21.67 -9.80
N ASP A 234 7.94 -22.65 -8.96
CA ASP A 234 6.82 -23.57 -9.19
C ASP A 234 6.20 -23.98 -7.84
N ARG A 235 4.87 -23.89 -7.74
CA ARG A 235 4.09 -24.31 -6.56
C ARG A 235 4.03 -25.81 -6.36
N ALA A 236 4.32 -26.61 -7.40
CA ALA A 236 4.33 -28.07 -7.33
C ALA A 236 5.60 -28.64 -6.70
N LEU A 237 6.61 -27.79 -6.44
CA LEU A 237 7.84 -28.21 -5.77
C LEU A 237 7.56 -28.59 -4.31
N GLU A 238 8.34 -29.54 -3.80
CA GLU A 238 8.29 -29.96 -2.41
C GLU A 238 8.96 -28.92 -1.51
N GLY A 239 8.29 -28.53 -0.43
CA GLY A 239 8.79 -27.56 0.53
C GLY A 239 7.67 -26.89 1.29
N PRO A 240 7.97 -26.23 2.42
CA PRO A 240 6.92 -25.66 3.28
C PRO A 240 6.23 -24.46 2.63
N ASP A 241 6.93 -23.69 1.79
CA ASP A 241 6.46 -22.36 1.33
C ASP A 241 5.99 -22.34 -0.13
N HIS A 242 6.32 -23.35 -0.95
CA HIS A 242 6.01 -23.34 -2.38
C HIS A 242 4.52 -23.27 -2.67
N HIS A 243 3.71 -24.05 -1.98
CA HIS A 243 2.31 -24.32 -2.31
C HIS A 243 1.40 -23.09 -2.21
N PHE A 244 1.74 -22.09 -1.40
CA PHE A 244 0.95 -20.84 -1.26
C PHE A 244 1.64 -19.61 -1.86
N ALA A 245 2.92 -19.72 -2.25
CA ALA A 245 3.69 -18.63 -2.82
C ALA A 245 3.16 -18.20 -4.21
N LEU A 246 3.43 -16.98 -4.61
CA LEU A 246 3.21 -16.51 -5.97
C LEU A 246 4.34 -16.99 -6.88
N ASN A 247 4.02 -17.41 -8.10
CA ASN A 247 5.05 -17.50 -9.13
C ASN A 247 5.43 -16.07 -9.58
N PHE A 248 6.54 -15.89 -10.30
CA PHE A 248 7.05 -14.58 -10.64
C PHE A 248 6.16 -13.80 -11.63
N VAL A 249 5.33 -14.47 -12.44
CA VAL A 249 4.34 -13.82 -13.31
C VAL A 249 3.23 -13.20 -12.46
N GLU A 250 2.73 -13.94 -11.48
CA GLU A 250 1.72 -13.46 -10.54
C GLU A 250 2.26 -12.37 -9.61
N PHE A 251 3.52 -12.52 -9.17
CA PHE A 251 4.19 -11.50 -8.36
C PHE A 251 4.34 -10.19 -9.13
N LYS A 252 4.76 -10.27 -10.40
CA LYS A 252 4.81 -9.08 -11.28
C LYS A 252 3.43 -8.45 -11.42
N SER A 253 2.39 -9.27 -11.67
CA SER A 253 1.01 -8.77 -11.74
C SER A 253 0.57 -8.07 -10.45
N MET A 254 0.95 -8.60 -9.28
CA MET A 254 0.70 -7.96 -7.98
C MET A 254 1.39 -6.59 -7.88
N VAL A 255 2.66 -6.51 -8.26
CA VAL A 255 3.42 -5.25 -8.26
C VAL A 255 2.76 -4.23 -9.17
N ASP A 256 2.42 -4.61 -10.41
CA ASP A 256 1.77 -3.73 -11.37
C ASP A 256 0.42 -3.22 -10.83
N GLN A 257 -0.42 -4.09 -10.24
CA GLN A 257 -1.69 -3.72 -9.59
C GLN A 257 -1.49 -2.76 -8.41
N ILE A 258 -0.46 -2.97 -7.60
CA ILE A 258 -0.11 -2.07 -6.49
C ILE A 258 0.23 -0.68 -7.05
N ARG A 259 1.08 -0.58 -8.07
CA ARG A 259 1.46 0.71 -8.69
C ARG A 259 0.27 1.42 -9.31
N GLU A 260 -0.65 0.68 -9.92
CA GLU A 260 -1.89 1.23 -10.46
C GLU A 260 -2.79 1.79 -9.34
N VAL A 261 -2.99 1.05 -8.26
CA VAL A 261 -3.76 1.50 -7.10
C VAL A 261 -3.14 2.73 -6.46
N GLU A 262 -1.81 2.77 -6.24
CA GLU A 262 -1.10 3.94 -5.72
C GLU A 262 -1.35 5.18 -6.57
N SER A 263 -1.29 5.04 -7.88
CA SER A 263 -1.63 6.11 -8.82
C SER A 263 -3.08 6.59 -8.68
N GLY A 264 -4.00 5.65 -8.41
CA GLY A 264 -5.44 5.92 -8.28
C GLY A 264 -5.87 6.49 -6.93
N LEU A 265 -5.06 6.34 -5.86
CA LEU A 265 -5.41 6.84 -4.52
C LEU A 265 -5.52 8.37 -4.47
N GLY A 266 -4.71 9.08 -5.24
CA GLY A 266 -4.74 10.53 -5.31
C GLY A 266 -4.43 11.23 -3.98
N SER A 267 -4.79 12.50 -3.87
CA SER A 267 -4.53 13.33 -2.68
C SER A 267 -5.62 13.26 -1.60
N GLY A 268 -6.71 12.54 -1.85
CA GLY A 268 -7.90 12.53 -0.98
C GLY A 268 -8.74 13.82 -1.01
N THR A 269 -8.38 14.80 -1.85
CA THR A 269 -9.11 16.04 -2.03
C THR A 269 -9.54 16.21 -3.49
N ARG A 270 -10.75 16.74 -3.69
CA ARG A 270 -11.29 17.04 -5.02
C ARG A 270 -11.54 18.56 -5.12
N LEU A 271 -10.44 19.32 -5.26
CA LEU A 271 -10.53 20.78 -5.32
C LEU A 271 -10.94 21.31 -6.70
N THR A 272 -10.62 20.57 -7.77
CA THR A 272 -10.94 20.94 -9.16
C THR A 272 -11.55 19.77 -9.91
N LEU A 273 -12.38 20.08 -10.88
CA LEU A 273 -12.87 19.11 -11.85
C LEU A 273 -11.81 18.87 -12.93
N LEU A 274 -11.84 17.68 -13.54
CA LEU A 274 -11.07 17.43 -14.75
C LEU A 274 -11.55 18.34 -15.89
N PRO A 275 -10.68 18.70 -16.85
CA PRO A 275 -11.07 19.54 -17.99
C PRO A 275 -12.27 19.00 -18.75
N GLU A 276 -12.33 17.69 -18.94
CA GLU A 276 -13.44 17.00 -19.59
C GLU A 276 -14.73 17.10 -18.79
N GLU A 277 -14.66 16.98 -17.47
CA GLU A 277 -15.82 17.14 -16.58
C GLU A 277 -16.34 18.58 -16.60
N MET A 278 -15.44 19.58 -16.65
CA MET A 278 -15.86 20.99 -16.77
C MET A 278 -16.65 21.24 -18.05
N GLY A 279 -16.17 20.74 -19.18
CA GLY A 279 -16.88 20.84 -20.46
C GLY A 279 -18.26 20.18 -20.46
N TRP A 280 -18.38 19.02 -19.80
CA TRP A 280 -19.67 18.34 -19.63
C TRP A 280 -20.58 19.08 -18.63
N ARG A 281 -20.05 19.60 -17.54
CA ARG A 281 -20.81 20.37 -16.54
C ARG A 281 -21.57 21.52 -17.18
N GLU A 282 -20.93 22.28 -18.07
CA GLU A 282 -21.55 23.38 -18.80
C GLU A 282 -22.69 22.89 -19.72
N LYS A 283 -22.47 21.76 -20.42
CA LYS A 283 -23.47 21.20 -21.34
C LYS A 283 -24.69 20.61 -20.65
N VAL A 284 -24.51 20.04 -19.44
CA VAL A 284 -25.63 19.42 -18.70
C VAL A 284 -26.37 20.37 -17.78
N GLN A 285 -25.82 21.57 -17.54
CA GLN A 285 -26.45 22.58 -16.70
C GLN A 285 -27.79 23.02 -17.30
N LEU A 286 -28.83 23.02 -16.48
CA LEU A 286 -30.13 23.53 -16.89
C LEU A 286 -30.11 25.05 -16.92
N LYS A 287 -30.60 25.61 -18.03
CA LYS A 287 -30.65 27.06 -18.28
C LYS A 287 -32.11 27.50 -18.48
N ALA A 288 -32.38 28.73 -18.10
CA ALA A 288 -33.70 29.33 -18.31
C ALA A 288 -33.99 29.45 -19.81
N VAL A 289 -35.15 28.94 -20.21
CA VAL A 289 -35.65 28.98 -21.59
C VAL A 289 -37.08 29.44 -21.56
N ALA A 290 -37.48 30.31 -22.46
CA ALA A 290 -38.85 30.77 -22.60
C ALA A 290 -39.77 29.60 -23.00
N ARG A 291 -40.76 29.31 -22.16
CA ARG A 291 -41.77 28.27 -22.41
C ARG A 291 -42.79 28.75 -23.42
N THR A 292 -43.17 30.02 -23.35
CA THR A 292 -44.04 30.76 -24.25
C THR A 292 -43.33 32.01 -24.75
N GLU A 293 -43.90 32.75 -25.69
CA GLU A 293 -43.45 34.15 -25.94
C GLU A 293 -43.62 34.98 -24.69
N ILE A 294 -42.67 35.87 -24.43
CA ILE A 294 -42.66 36.80 -23.29
C ILE A 294 -42.55 38.21 -23.82
N SER A 295 -43.61 39.03 -23.53
CA SER A 295 -43.67 40.40 -24.00
C SER A 295 -42.81 41.35 -23.13
N VAL A 296 -42.44 42.50 -23.70
CA VAL A 296 -41.74 43.57 -22.94
C VAL A 296 -42.57 44.00 -21.73
N GLY A 297 -41.93 44.03 -20.55
CA GLY A 297 -42.61 44.34 -19.29
C GLY A 297 -43.32 43.18 -18.62
N GLU A 298 -43.38 41.99 -19.27
CA GLU A 298 -44.00 40.82 -18.67
C GLU A 298 -43.10 40.23 -17.58
N ARG A 299 -43.70 39.91 -16.43
CA ARG A 299 -42.99 39.31 -15.27
C ARG A 299 -42.70 37.83 -15.56
N LEU A 300 -41.46 37.41 -15.23
CA LEU A 300 -41.07 36.04 -15.39
C LEU A 300 -41.68 35.16 -14.28
N SER A 301 -42.14 33.96 -14.67
CA SER A 301 -42.78 33.01 -13.77
C SER A 301 -42.61 31.57 -14.29
N SER A 302 -43.01 30.60 -13.49
CA SER A 302 -43.03 29.18 -13.94
C SER A 302 -44.04 28.92 -15.07
N ALA A 303 -44.92 29.85 -15.36
CA ALA A 303 -45.87 29.76 -16.48
C ALA A 303 -45.20 30.02 -17.83
N ASN A 304 -44.26 30.99 -17.90
CA ASN A 304 -43.60 31.41 -19.14
C ASN A 304 -42.10 31.06 -19.19
N VAL A 305 -41.49 30.51 -18.12
CA VAL A 305 -40.09 30.04 -18.06
C VAL A 305 -40.03 28.57 -17.70
N GLN A 306 -39.11 27.85 -18.31
CA GLN A 306 -38.74 26.49 -18.00
C GLN A 306 -37.23 26.38 -17.97
N PHE A 307 -36.70 25.32 -17.32
CA PHE A 307 -35.24 25.06 -17.26
C PHE A 307 -34.92 23.80 -18.06
N LEU A 308 -34.11 23.98 -19.10
CA LEU A 308 -33.72 22.91 -20.03
C LEU A 308 -32.23 22.96 -20.29
N ARG A 309 -31.65 21.85 -20.77
CA ARG A 309 -30.34 21.88 -21.38
C ARG A 309 -30.44 22.65 -22.69
N ALA A 310 -29.69 23.72 -22.82
CA ALA A 310 -29.71 24.56 -23.99
C ALA A 310 -28.27 24.71 -24.57
N SER A 311 -28.20 24.79 -25.90
CA SER A 311 -26.91 24.98 -26.61
C SER A 311 -26.38 26.41 -26.49
N GLN A 312 -27.24 27.38 -26.16
CA GLN A 312 -26.88 28.79 -26.01
C GLN A 312 -26.60 29.13 -24.54
N SER A 313 -25.82 30.19 -24.30
CA SER A 313 -25.63 30.75 -22.98
C SER A 313 -26.97 31.22 -22.42
N GLY A 314 -27.23 30.95 -21.15
CA GLY A 314 -28.47 31.35 -20.47
C GLY A 314 -28.30 31.33 -18.96
N ILE A 315 -29.28 31.88 -18.23
CA ILE A 315 -29.26 31.93 -16.77
C ILE A 315 -29.43 30.51 -16.23
N ALA A 316 -28.48 30.07 -15.40
CA ALA A 316 -28.52 28.76 -14.76
C ALA A 316 -29.68 28.65 -13.77
N ILE A 317 -30.18 27.42 -13.60
CA ILE A 317 -31.27 27.11 -12.65
C ILE A 317 -30.96 27.56 -11.21
N ASP A 318 -29.69 27.61 -10.85
CA ASP A 318 -29.23 28.07 -9.52
C ASP A 318 -29.70 29.50 -9.20
N TYR A 319 -29.99 30.30 -10.23
CA TYR A 319 -30.50 31.68 -10.10
C TYR A 319 -32.03 31.76 -10.29
N GLN A 320 -32.75 30.67 -10.20
CA GLN A 320 -34.21 30.63 -10.41
C GLN A 320 -34.94 31.66 -9.58
N ASN A 321 -34.65 31.79 -8.30
CA ASN A 321 -35.33 32.71 -7.40
C ASN A 321 -35.12 34.17 -7.81
N LEU A 322 -33.91 34.51 -8.26
CA LEU A 322 -33.61 35.87 -8.74
C LEU A 322 -34.27 36.14 -10.10
N LEU A 323 -34.30 35.13 -10.96
CA LEU A 323 -34.93 35.20 -12.26
C LEU A 323 -36.46 35.50 -12.13
N MET A 324 -37.13 34.84 -11.17
CA MET A 324 -38.58 35.04 -10.97
C MET A 324 -38.95 36.43 -10.36
N GLN A 325 -37.95 37.22 -9.92
CA GLN A 325 -38.10 38.62 -9.48
C GLN A 325 -37.87 39.61 -10.62
N SER A 326 -37.73 39.14 -11.85
CA SER A 326 -37.42 39.99 -13.01
C SER A 326 -38.61 40.08 -13.98
N GLU A 327 -38.60 41.12 -14.79
CA GLU A 327 -39.48 41.27 -15.95
C GLU A 327 -38.66 41.43 -17.24
N ALA A 328 -39.26 41.10 -18.38
CA ALA A 328 -38.60 41.15 -19.66
C ALA A 328 -38.36 42.62 -20.09
N ARG A 329 -37.12 42.94 -20.42
CA ARG A 329 -36.69 44.23 -20.99
C ARG A 329 -36.92 44.30 -22.49
N SER A 330 -36.87 43.14 -23.16
CA SER A 330 -37.08 42.96 -24.58
C SER A 330 -38.03 41.81 -24.82
N HIS A 331 -38.66 41.75 -26.02
CA HIS A 331 -39.41 40.58 -26.41
C HIS A 331 -38.55 39.31 -26.48
N ILE A 332 -39.03 38.21 -25.92
CA ILE A 332 -38.30 36.94 -25.88
C ILE A 332 -39.19 35.84 -26.57
N GLU A 333 -38.66 35.30 -27.65
CA GLU A 333 -39.38 34.27 -28.38
C GLU A 333 -39.41 32.94 -27.63
N ARG A 334 -40.48 32.15 -27.85
CA ARG A 334 -40.58 30.80 -27.29
C ARG A 334 -39.38 29.94 -27.71
N GLY A 335 -38.79 29.24 -26.75
CA GLY A 335 -37.66 28.35 -26.96
C GLY A 335 -36.31 29.05 -26.87
N CYS A 336 -36.24 30.38 -26.80
CA CYS A 336 -35.01 31.11 -26.61
C CYS A 336 -34.46 30.98 -25.19
N SER A 337 -33.13 30.84 -25.06
CA SER A 337 -32.45 30.94 -23.76
C SER A 337 -32.52 32.36 -23.23
N ILE A 338 -32.82 32.49 -21.94
CA ILE A 338 -32.98 33.77 -21.26
C ILE A 338 -31.66 34.17 -20.64
N SER A 339 -31.14 35.36 -20.97
CA SER A 339 -29.91 35.95 -20.40
C SER A 339 -30.21 37.21 -19.60
N TRP A 340 -29.29 37.65 -18.74
CA TRP A 340 -29.48 38.77 -17.84
C TRP A 340 -29.69 40.11 -18.54
N ASP A 341 -29.15 40.30 -19.70
CA ASP A 341 -29.31 41.52 -20.55
C ASP A 341 -30.72 41.71 -21.08
N MET A 342 -31.49 40.58 -21.18
CA MET A 342 -32.90 40.61 -21.59
C MET A 342 -33.87 40.98 -20.46
N LEU A 343 -33.36 41.21 -19.25
CA LEU A 343 -34.17 41.37 -18.04
C LEU A 343 -33.91 42.68 -17.31
N LYS A 344 -34.85 43.10 -16.52
CA LYS A 344 -34.73 44.11 -15.47
C LYS A 344 -35.34 43.60 -14.16
N PHE A 345 -34.70 43.92 -13.06
CA PHE A 345 -35.22 43.55 -11.73
C PHE A 345 -36.38 44.47 -11.36
N VAL A 346 -37.44 43.88 -10.88
CA VAL A 346 -38.56 44.65 -10.30
C VAL A 346 -38.21 44.97 -8.86
N ARG A 347 -38.10 46.27 -8.52
CA ARG A 347 -38.07 46.66 -7.13
C ARG A 347 -39.49 46.48 -6.57
N GLU A 348 -39.63 45.66 -5.53
CA GLU A 348 -40.81 45.69 -4.72
C GLU A 348 -40.81 47.05 -4.03
N ASP A 349 -41.75 47.95 -4.43
CA ASP A 349 -42.00 49.18 -3.65
C ASP A 349 -42.50 48.72 -2.28
N SER A 350 -41.73 49.01 -1.24
CA SER A 350 -41.96 48.70 0.17
C SER A 350 -43.11 49.53 0.74
#